data_c6d2fa80d077220627b688c9835d1ba5
#
_entry.id   c6d2fa80d077220627b688c9835d1ba5
#
_cell.length_a   1.000
_cell.length_b   1.000
_cell.length_c   1.000
_cell.angle_alpha   90.00
_cell.angle_beta   90.00
_cell.angle_gamma   90.00
#
_symmetry.space_group_name_H-M   'P 1'
#
loop_
_entity.id
_entity.type
_entity.pdbx_description
1 polymer ?
#
loop_
_entity_poly.entity_id
_entity_poly.type
_entity_poly.pdbx_seq_one_letter_code
_entity_poly.pdbx_strand_id
1 'polypeptide(L)'
;MDRTKLLTAAGIRKYLTAVKKTVAPLARHGYLWILTIGLLIAAQATLIWAPRVGIYINAVALAGLVTIAITQVAARALATSMAILPVATMITASLMPHTVIGQTSVLYAALLLLAITYRYIFTFDEPAAKTKLTLKGYGLALPLMIVGGQAVGAIGYLFLRHHYPYNGYSLPLIALAAVVFAFAEEMFLRGLVQQQGSKLFHPAMAAFGTTILYVLLSIDHHTMLSIPAALLLGATLSFTYYKKQNLILTTTINAAAKLAYIGLVATFILR
;
A
#
# COMPACT_ATOMS: atom_id res chain seq x y z
N MET A 1 17.76 20.75 -4.30
CA MET A 1 17.24 22.08 -4.71
C MET A 1 17.34 23.00 -3.51
N ASP A 2 18.08 24.07 -3.65
CA ASP A 2 18.41 24.99 -2.54
C ASP A 2 17.14 25.75 -2.09
N ARG A 3 16.81 25.63 -0.80
CA ARG A 3 15.58 26.23 -0.22
C ARG A 3 15.53 27.75 -0.31
N THR A 4 16.68 28.38 -0.37
CA THR A 4 16.82 29.84 -0.47
C THR A 4 16.38 30.39 -1.84
N LYS A 5 16.50 29.62 -2.92
CA LYS A 5 16.06 30.02 -4.28
C LYS A 5 14.57 29.89 -4.51
N LEU A 6 13.85 29.15 -3.65
CA LEU A 6 12.38 29.02 -3.73
C LEU A 6 11.62 30.24 -3.17
N LEU A 7 12.25 31.03 -2.31
CA LEU A 7 11.63 32.20 -1.66
C LEU A 7 11.67 33.47 -2.51
N THR A 8 12.29 33.43 -3.69
CA THR A 8 12.22 34.55 -4.62
C THR A 8 10.94 34.46 -5.45
N ALA A 9 10.33 35.62 -5.77
CA ALA A 9 9.12 35.67 -6.61
C ALA A 9 9.30 34.96 -7.96
N ALA A 10 10.51 34.97 -8.52
CA ALA A 10 10.88 34.22 -9.72
C ALA A 10 10.91 32.69 -9.48
N GLY A 11 11.39 32.23 -8.32
CA GLY A 11 11.40 30.82 -7.93
C GLY A 11 9.98 30.29 -7.74
N ILE A 12 9.11 31.05 -7.07
CA ILE A 12 7.69 30.72 -6.89
C ILE A 12 6.97 30.67 -8.24
N ARG A 13 7.19 31.63 -9.12
CA ARG A 13 6.61 31.63 -10.48
C ARG A 13 7.04 30.43 -11.30
N LYS A 14 8.34 30.10 -11.29
CA LYS A 14 8.87 28.92 -11.98
C LYS A 14 8.30 27.61 -11.41
N TYR A 15 8.16 27.53 -10.09
CA TYR A 15 7.53 26.39 -9.42
C TYR A 15 6.05 26.26 -9.79
N LEU A 16 5.27 27.35 -9.72
CA LEU A 16 3.85 27.37 -10.10
C LEU A 16 3.64 27.03 -11.59
N THR A 17 4.53 27.49 -12.46
CA THR A 17 4.48 27.16 -13.89
C THR A 17 4.80 25.68 -14.13
N ALA A 18 5.78 25.12 -13.42
CA ALA A 18 6.11 23.69 -13.48
C ALA A 18 4.95 22.84 -12.94
N VAL A 19 4.37 23.22 -11.80
CA VAL A 19 3.19 22.55 -11.22
C VAL A 19 2.01 22.63 -12.17
N LYS A 20 1.73 23.82 -12.76
CA LYS A 20 0.65 24.02 -13.72
C LYS A 20 0.84 23.15 -14.98
N LYS A 21 2.08 23.03 -15.46
CA LYS A 21 2.42 22.20 -16.63
C LYS A 21 2.27 20.69 -16.35
N THR A 22 2.53 20.26 -15.12
CA THR A 22 2.40 18.87 -14.68
C THR A 22 0.96 18.49 -14.32
N VAL A 23 0.21 19.42 -13.71
CA VAL A 23 -1.15 19.20 -13.23
C VAL A 23 -2.21 19.45 -14.32
N ALA A 24 -1.93 20.31 -15.31
CA ALA A 24 -2.90 20.62 -16.37
C ALA A 24 -3.37 19.37 -17.16
N PRO A 25 -2.52 18.41 -17.54
CA PRO A 25 -2.96 17.15 -18.16
C PRO A 25 -3.79 16.28 -17.22
N LEU A 26 -3.45 16.26 -15.91
CA LEU A 26 -4.20 15.54 -14.88
C LEU A 26 -5.56 16.18 -14.59
N ALA A 27 -5.65 17.52 -14.61
CA ALA A 27 -6.89 18.26 -14.42
C ALA A 27 -7.89 18.03 -15.55
N ARG A 28 -7.41 17.84 -16.79
CA ARG A 28 -8.26 17.61 -17.97
C ARG A 28 -9.01 16.27 -17.90
N HIS A 29 -8.48 15.29 -17.15
CA HIS A 29 -9.06 13.96 -16.97
C HIS A 29 -9.18 13.60 -15.47
N GLY A 30 -9.19 14.59 -14.59
CA GLY A 30 -9.26 14.37 -13.13
C GLY A 30 -10.51 13.56 -12.71
N TYR A 31 -11.62 13.74 -13.44
CA TYR A 31 -12.84 12.96 -13.21
C TYR A 31 -12.62 11.46 -13.41
N LEU A 32 -11.78 11.05 -14.36
CA LEU A 32 -11.49 9.66 -14.62
C LEU A 32 -10.70 9.03 -13.47
N TRP A 33 -9.78 9.78 -12.86
CA TRP A 33 -9.08 9.36 -11.65
C TRP A 33 -10.03 9.22 -10.45
N ILE A 34 -10.89 10.21 -10.23
CA ILE A 34 -11.86 10.20 -9.13
C ILE A 34 -12.81 9.01 -9.29
N LEU A 35 -13.35 8.80 -10.50
CA LEU A 35 -14.22 7.68 -10.79
C LEU A 35 -13.51 6.33 -10.55
N THR A 36 -12.30 6.17 -11.08
CA THR A 36 -11.55 4.92 -10.98
C THR A 36 -11.15 4.61 -9.54
N ILE A 37 -10.71 5.60 -8.76
CA ILE A 37 -10.41 5.42 -7.33
C ILE A 37 -11.70 5.12 -6.56
N GLY A 38 -12.80 5.80 -6.86
CA GLY A 38 -14.11 5.50 -6.27
C GLY A 38 -14.56 4.08 -6.56
N LEU A 39 -14.35 3.59 -7.79
CA LEU A 39 -14.64 2.19 -8.16
C LEU A 39 -13.74 1.21 -7.41
N LEU A 40 -12.44 1.51 -7.22
CA LEU A 40 -11.54 0.64 -6.42
C LEU A 40 -12.02 0.56 -4.96
N ILE A 41 -12.42 1.68 -4.36
CA ILE A 41 -12.96 1.71 -3.00
C ILE A 41 -14.26 0.89 -2.94
N ALA A 42 -15.19 1.13 -3.87
CA ALA A 42 -16.46 0.41 -3.95
C ALA A 42 -16.25 -1.09 -4.17
N ALA A 43 -15.28 -1.47 -5.01
CA ALA A 43 -14.94 -2.86 -5.25
C ALA A 43 -14.48 -3.57 -3.98
N GLN A 44 -13.54 -2.98 -3.23
CA GLN A 44 -13.03 -3.58 -2.00
C GLN A 44 -14.13 -3.67 -0.93
N ALA A 45 -14.95 -2.62 -0.76
CA ALA A 45 -16.09 -2.66 0.15
C ALA A 45 -17.11 -3.73 -0.25
N THR A 46 -17.40 -3.88 -1.54
CA THR A 46 -18.41 -4.83 -2.04
C THR A 46 -17.93 -6.28 -1.95
N LEU A 47 -16.63 -6.54 -2.03
CA LEU A 47 -16.08 -7.90 -1.84
C LEU A 47 -16.44 -8.51 -0.48
N ILE A 48 -16.69 -7.68 0.54
CA ILE A 48 -17.07 -8.13 1.88
C ILE A 48 -18.47 -8.78 1.87
N TRP A 49 -19.44 -8.19 1.16
CA TRP A 49 -20.84 -8.62 1.22
C TRP A 49 -21.33 -9.30 -0.05
N ALA A 50 -20.75 -8.96 -1.19
CA ALA A 50 -21.14 -9.48 -2.50
C ALA A 50 -19.92 -9.72 -3.38
N PRO A 51 -19.11 -10.79 -3.14
CA PRO A 51 -17.82 -11.01 -3.81
C PRO A 51 -17.91 -10.98 -5.34
N ARG A 52 -18.96 -11.58 -5.93
CA ARG A 52 -19.15 -11.57 -7.38
C ARG A 52 -19.30 -10.15 -7.94
N VAL A 53 -20.07 -9.30 -7.26
CA VAL A 53 -20.26 -7.90 -7.66
C VAL A 53 -18.97 -7.13 -7.49
N GLY A 54 -18.22 -7.35 -6.39
CA GLY A 54 -16.91 -6.75 -6.17
C GLY A 54 -15.91 -7.09 -7.27
N ILE A 55 -15.92 -8.31 -7.80
CA ILE A 55 -15.07 -8.72 -8.95
C ILE A 55 -15.42 -7.91 -10.20
N TYR A 56 -16.70 -7.75 -10.54
CA TYR A 56 -17.11 -6.94 -11.70
C TYR A 56 -16.72 -5.48 -11.54
N ILE A 57 -16.89 -4.90 -10.36
CA ILE A 57 -16.46 -3.51 -10.08
C ILE A 57 -14.93 -3.39 -10.21
N ASN A 58 -14.15 -4.37 -9.73
CA ASN A 58 -12.70 -4.42 -9.92
C ASN A 58 -12.31 -4.48 -11.41
N ALA A 59 -13.03 -5.24 -12.22
CA ALA A 59 -12.78 -5.30 -13.67
C ALA A 59 -13.03 -3.93 -14.34
N VAL A 60 -14.08 -3.21 -13.94
CA VAL A 60 -14.36 -1.86 -14.44
C VAL A 60 -13.30 -0.86 -13.95
N ALA A 61 -12.87 -0.95 -12.70
CA ALA A 61 -11.78 -0.13 -12.16
C ALA A 61 -10.46 -0.39 -12.90
N LEU A 62 -10.16 -1.66 -13.21
CA LEU A 62 -8.99 -2.03 -14.03
C LEU A 62 -9.07 -1.41 -15.42
N ALA A 63 -10.22 -1.47 -16.09
CA ALA A 63 -10.42 -0.83 -17.39
C ALA A 63 -10.20 0.69 -17.31
N GLY A 64 -10.65 1.34 -16.22
CA GLY A 64 -10.37 2.76 -15.94
C GLY A 64 -8.87 3.04 -15.80
N LEU A 65 -8.13 2.22 -15.05
CA LEU A 65 -6.67 2.37 -14.90
C LEU A 65 -5.93 2.15 -16.23
N VAL A 66 -6.34 1.17 -17.02
CA VAL A 66 -5.79 0.93 -18.35
C VAL A 66 -6.05 2.13 -19.28
N THR A 67 -7.27 2.69 -19.26
CA THR A 67 -7.61 3.89 -20.02
C THR A 67 -6.73 5.08 -19.60
N ILE A 68 -6.52 5.29 -18.31
CA ILE A 68 -5.60 6.32 -17.80
C ILE A 68 -4.17 6.06 -18.30
N ALA A 69 -3.70 4.82 -18.24
CA ALA A 69 -2.36 4.46 -18.68
C ALA A 69 -2.12 4.68 -20.19
N ILE A 70 -3.16 4.51 -21.00
CA ILE A 70 -3.10 4.74 -22.45
C ILE A 70 -3.19 6.23 -22.77
N THR A 71 -4.12 6.96 -22.15
CA THR A 71 -4.44 8.34 -22.49
C THR A 71 -3.54 9.36 -21.80
N GLN A 72 -2.95 9.03 -20.65
CA GLN A 72 -2.15 9.94 -19.84
C GLN A 72 -0.71 9.41 -19.68
N VAL A 73 0.15 9.72 -20.65
CA VAL A 73 1.55 9.24 -20.66
C VAL A 73 2.28 9.55 -19.36
N ALA A 74 2.09 10.75 -18.80
CA ALA A 74 2.72 11.17 -17.54
C ALA A 74 2.27 10.32 -16.33
N ALA A 75 1.03 9.81 -16.35
CA ALA A 75 0.45 9.03 -15.26
C ALA A 75 0.51 7.51 -15.50
N ARG A 76 1.04 7.08 -16.65
CA ARG A 76 1.08 5.67 -17.08
C ARG A 76 1.67 4.76 -16.00
N ALA A 77 2.85 5.11 -15.49
CA ALA A 77 3.55 4.30 -14.51
C ALA A 77 2.78 4.15 -13.19
N LEU A 78 2.08 5.20 -12.75
CA LEU A 78 1.23 5.14 -11.57
C LEU A 78 -0.02 4.30 -11.83
N ALA A 79 -0.72 4.53 -12.93
CA ALA A 79 -1.94 3.81 -13.27
C ALA A 79 -1.68 2.30 -13.45
N THR A 80 -0.60 1.93 -14.13
CA THR A 80 -0.21 0.52 -14.30
C THR A 80 0.24 -0.12 -12.99
N SER A 81 0.94 0.60 -12.10
CA SER A 81 1.26 0.07 -10.77
C SER A 81 0.02 -0.12 -9.90
N MET A 82 -0.96 0.78 -9.95
CA MET A 82 -2.23 0.63 -9.24
C MET A 82 -3.09 -0.51 -9.81
N ALA A 83 -2.97 -0.84 -11.10
CA ALA A 83 -3.68 -1.95 -11.75
C ALA A 83 -3.32 -3.33 -11.16
N ILE A 84 -2.18 -3.44 -10.49
CA ILE A 84 -1.77 -4.66 -9.78
C ILE A 84 -2.82 -5.07 -8.74
N LEU A 85 -3.41 -4.12 -8.01
CA LEU A 85 -4.38 -4.41 -6.96
C LEU A 85 -5.65 -5.11 -7.47
N PRO A 86 -6.41 -4.55 -8.43
CA PRO A 86 -7.60 -5.25 -8.95
C PRO A 86 -7.26 -6.58 -9.64
N VAL A 87 -6.11 -6.70 -10.30
CA VAL A 87 -5.67 -7.96 -10.89
C VAL A 87 -5.41 -9.01 -9.82
N ALA A 88 -4.64 -8.68 -8.77
CA ALA A 88 -4.38 -9.60 -7.66
C ALA A 88 -5.66 -10.03 -6.96
N THR A 89 -6.59 -9.09 -6.74
CA THR A 89 -7.90 -9.38 -6.14
C THR A 89 -8.73 -10.33 -7.01
N MET A 90 -8.75 -10.12 -8.33
CA MET A 90 -9.48 -11.00 -9.24
C MET A 90 -8.87 -12.41 -9.29
N ILE A 91 -7.53 -12.53 -9.29
CA ILE A 91 -6.84 -13.82 -9.20
C ILE A 91 -7.25 -14.55 -7.91
N THR A 92 -7.20 -13.86 -6.77
CA THR A 92 -7.58 -14.42 -5.46
C THR A 92 -9.03 -14.91 -5.47
N ALA A 93 -9.94 -14.08 -5.96
CA ALA A 93 -11.35 -14.44 -6.04
C ALA A 93 -11.64 -15.59 -7.01
N SER A 94 -10.86 -15.73 -8.10
CA SER A 94 -11.00 -16.81 -9.08
C SER A 94 -10.50 -18.15 -8.56
N LEU A 95 -9.46 -18.16 -7.72
CA LEU A 95 -8.92 -19.37 -7.10
C LEU A 95 -9.77 -19.87 -5.93
N MET A 96 -10.68 -19.02 -5.41
CA MET A 96 -11.62 -19.35 -4.32
C MET A 96 -11.04 -20.22 -3.19
N PRO A 97 -9.94 -19.83 -2.55
CA PRO A 97 -9.45 -20.60 -1.41
C PRO A 97 -10.50 -20.61 -0.29
N HIS A 98 -10.78 -21.79 0.26
CA HIS A 98 -11.85 -21.97 1.26
C HIS A 98 -11.50 -21.41 2.65
N THR A 99 -10.24 -21.00 2.87
CA THR A 99 -9.79 -20.48 4.16
C THR A 99 -9.32 -19.05 4.04
N VAL A 100 -9.54 -18.24 5.09
CA VAL A 100 -9.11 -16.84 5.15
C VAL A 100 -7.59 -16.71 4.92
N ILE A 101 -6.80 -17.59 5.55
CA ILE A 101 -5.34 -17.57 5.35
C ILE A 101 -4.96 -17.94 3.91
N GLY A 102 -5.71 -18.83 3.27
CA GLY A 102 -5.51 -19.17 1.86
C GLY A 102 -5.79 -17.99 0.95
N GLN A 103 -6.90 -17.28 1.16
CA GLN A 103 -7.25 -16.07 0.40
C GLN A 103 -6.19 -14.98 0.58
N THR A 104 -5.82 -14.71 1.82
CA THR A 104 -4.77 -13.73 2.14
C THR A 104 -3.43 -14.11 1.53
N SER A 105 -3.04 -15.38 1.61
CA SER A 105 -1.77 -15.87 1.03
C SER A 105 -1.75 -15.74 -0.49
N VAL A 106 -2.83 -16.07 -1.18
CA VAL A 106 -2.94 -15.92 -2.64
C VAL A 106 -2.89 -14.45 -3.04
N LEU A 107 -3.60 -13.58 -2.33
CA LEU A 107 -3.59 -12.13 -2.58
C LEU A 107 -2.16 -11.58 -2.48
N TYR A 108 -1.47 -11.85 -1.39
CA TYR A 108 -0.13 -11.31 -1.17
C TYR A 108 0.93 -11.96 -2.08
N ALA A 109 0.79 -13.23 -2.41
CA ALA A 109 1.64 -13.87 -3.41
C ALA A 109 1.43 -13.23 -4.80
N ALA A 110 0.18 -13.00 -5.20
CA ALA A 110 -0.12 -12.33 -6.46
C ALA A 110 0.40 -10.89 -6.47
N LEU A 111 0.18 -10.12 -5.40
CA LEU A 111 0.72 -8.76 -5.26
C LEU A 111 2.25 -8.75 -5.39
N LEU A 112 2.93 -9.66 -4.70
CA LEU A 112 4.39 -9.74 -4.72
C LEU A 112 4.92 -10.11 -6.10
N LEU A 113 4.38 -11.15 -6.71
CA LEU A 113 4.78 -11.60 -8.05
C LEU A 113 4.55 -10.50 -9.10
N LEU A 114 3.35 -9.89 -9.09
CA LEU A 114 3.04 -8.81 -10.02
C LEU A 114 3.90 -7.57 -9.77
N ALA A 115 4.19 -7.22 -8.52
CA ALA A 115 5.06 -6.10 -8.18
C ALA A 115 6.51 -6.34 -8.64
N ILE A 116 7.05 -7.55 -8.44
CA ILE A 116 8.39 -7.93 -8.90
C ILE A 116 8.44 -7.91 -10.44
N THR A 117 7.46 -8.53 -11.09
CA THR A 117 7.36 -8.58 -12.56
C THR A 117 7.26 -7.17 -13.14
N TYR A 118 6.40 -6.32 -12.57
CA TYR A 118 6.27 -4.93 -12.98
C TYR A 118 7.61 -4.19 -12.86
N ARG A 119 8.27 -4.32 -11.71
CA ARG A 119 9.57 -3.67 -11.48
C ARG A 119 10.63 -4.19 -12.44
N TYR A 120 10.61 -5.48 -12.76
CA TYR A 120 11.55 -6.08 -13.71
C TYR A 120 11.33 -5.57 -15.14
N ILE A 121 10.06 -5.51 -15.59
CA ILE A 121 9.73 -5.16 -16.98
C ILE A 121 9.82 -3.65 -17.24
N PHE A 122 9.32 -2.81 -16.32
CA PHE A 122 9.08 -1.39 -16.58
C PHE A 122 10.11 -0.44 -15.95
N THR A 123 11.02 -0.90 -15.10
CA THR A 123 11.98 -0.04 -14.40
C THR A 123 13.44 -0.35 -14.73
N PHE A 124 13.69 -1.13 -15.78
CA PHE A 124 15.03 -1.55 -16.17
C PHE A 124 15.95 -0.37 -16.51
N ASP A 125 15.42 0.70 -17.13
CA ASP A 125 16.18 1.88 -17.56
C ASP A 125 16.17 3.04 -16.56
N GLU A 126 15.34 2.98 -15.53
CA GLU A 126 15.41 3.98 -14.46
C GLU A 126 16.49 3.55 -13.45
N PRO A 127 17.51 4.42 -13.19
CA PRO A 127 18.42 4.17 -12.08
C PRO A 127 17.54 3.93 -10.85
N ALA A 128 17.63 2.71 -10.30
CA ALA A 128 16.81 2.26 -9.18
C ALA A 128 16.70 3.43 -8.21
N ALA A 129 15.55 4.08 -8.17
CA ALA A 129 15.36 5.24 -7.33
C ALA A 129 15.98 4.86 -6.00
N LYS A 130 16.79 5.73 -5.42
CA LYS A 130 17.73 5.46 -4.30
C LYS A 130 17.02 4.91 -3.06
N THR A 131 16.23 3.86 -3.27
CA THR A 131 15.54 3.13 -2.21
C THR A 131 16.63 2.47 -1.39
N LYS A 132 16.91 3.04 -0.25
CA LYS A 132 17.92 2.50 0.66
C LYS A 132 17.44 1.12 1.11
N LEU A 133 18.18 0.09 0.73
CA LEU A 133 17.93 -1.30 1.14
C LEU A 133 18.81 -1.68 2.34
N THR A 134 19.09 -0.74 3.23
CA THR A 134 19.95 -0.99 4.40
C THR A 134 19.40 -0.29 5.64
N LEU A 135 19.51 -0.96 6.77
CA LEU A 135 19.21 -0.40 8.09
C LEU A 135 20.44 0.28 8.72
N LYS A 136 21.59 0.21 8.05
CA LYS A 136 22.82 0.82 8.53
C LYS A 136 22.66 2.34 8.65
N GLY A 137 23.00 2.89 9.80
CA GLY A 137 22.95 4.34 10.06
C GLY A 137 21.70 4.82 10.83
N TYR A 138 20.78 3.92 11.20
CA TYR A 138 19.63 4.31 12.02
C TYR A 138 19.90 4.32 13.53
N GLY A 139 20.97 3.62 14.00
CA GLY A 139 21.36 3.60 15.42
C GLY A 139 20.15 3.33 16.34
N LEU A 140 20.01 4.15 17.39
CA LEU A 140 18.88 4.06 18.36
C LEU A 140 17.51 4.37 17.75
N ALA A 141 17.43 5.02 16.59
CA ALA A 141 16.15 5.31 15.95
C ALA A 141 15.46 4.03 15.42
N LEU A 142 16.23 3.00 15.04
CA LEU A 142 15.67 1.74 14.56
C LEU A 142 14.85 1.01 15.65
N PRO A 143 15.37 0.72 16.86
CA PRO A 143 14.56 0.08 17.88
C PRO A 143 13.35 0.92 18.30
N LEU A 144 13.45 2.26 18.36
CA LEU A 144 12.30 3.11 18.62
C LEU A 144 11.21 3.00 17.55
N MET A 145 11.59 2.91 16.28
CA MET A 145 10.64 2.71 15.18
C MET A 145 9.99 1.32 15.23
N ILE A 146 10.74 0.28 15.60
CA ILE A 146 10.22 -1.07 15.79
C ILE A 146 9.22 -1.10 16.95
N VAL A 147 9.57 -0.51 18.11
CA VAL A 147 8.66 -0.38 19.26
C VAL A 147 7.40 0.41 18.88
N GLY A 148 7.55 1.48 18.10
CA GLY A 148 6.41 2.22 17.54
C GLY A 148 5.50 1.34 16.67
N GLY A 149 6.07 0.51 15.81
CA GLY A 149 5.33 -0.48 15.02
C GLY A 149 4.61 -1.49 15.92
N GLN A 150 5.28 -2.03 16.93
CA GLN A 150 4.67 -2.95 17.90
C GLN A 150 3.52 -2.29 18.67
N ALA A 151 3.67 -1.03 19.09
CA ALA A 151 2.59 -0.28 19.74
C ALA A 151 1.36 -0.14 18.84
N VAL A 152 1.55 0.12 17.53
CA VAL A 152 0.45 0.15 16.57
C VAL A 152 -0.19 -1.23 16.41
N GLY A 153 0.60 -2.31 16.39
CA GLY A 153 0.09 -3.69 16.38
C GLY A 153 -0.72 -4.02 17.63
N ALA A 154 -0.29 -3.56 18.80
CA ALA A 154 -1.02 -3.70 20.07
C ALA A 154 -2.35 -2.92 20.06
N ILE A 155 -2.36 -1.71 19.50
CA ILE A 155 -3.59 -0.95 19.27
C ILE A 155 -4.53 -1.73 18.34
N GLY A 156 -3.99 -2.29 17.24
CA GLY A 156 -4.75 -3.16 16.34
C GLY A 156 -5.40 -4.35 17.06
N TYR A 157 -4.69 -4.97 18.00
CA TYR A 157 -5.24 -6.04 18.84
C TYR A 157 -6.47 -5.58 19.64
N LEU A 158 -6.47 -4.38 20.20
CA LEU A 158 -7.62 -3.88 20.96
C LEU A 158 -8.90 -3.77 20.12
N PHE A 159 -8.75 -3.46 18.84
CA PHE A 159 -9.89 -3.38 17.90
C PHE A 159 -10.30 -4.74 17.35
N LEU A 160 -9.36 -5.69 17.18
CA LEU A 160 -9.56 -6.92 16.42
C LEU A 160 -9.55 -8.19 17.29
N ARG A 161 -9.42 -8.08 18.61
CA ARG A 161 -9.24 -9.21 19.54
C ARG A 161 -10.30 -10.33 19.42
N HIS A 162 -11.49 -10.00 18.94
CA HIS A 162 -12.59 -10.97 18.78
C HIS A 162 -12.59 -11.65 17.40
N HIS A 163 -11.68 -11.29 16.51
CA HIS A 163 -11.63 -11.79 15.14
C HIS A 163 -10.25 -12.35 14.84
N TYR A 164 -10.04 -13.61 15.22
CA TYR A 164 -8.79 -14.31 14.93
C TYR A 164 -9.01 -15.33 13.81
N PRO A 165 -8.60 -15.01 12.56
CA PRO A 165 -8.89 -15.83 11.39
C PRO A 165 -7.94 -17.04 11.22
N TYR A 166 -7.00 -17.26 12.13
CA TYR A 166 -5.89 -18.21 11.96
C TYR A 166 -6.05 -19.49 12.78
N ASN A 167 -7.27 -19.80 13.21
CA ASN A 167 -7.54 -21.04 13.93
C ASN A 167 -7.10 -22.27 13.14
N GLY A 168 -6.37 -23.18 13.78
CA GLY A 168 -5.89 -24.41 13.16
C GLY A 168 -4.50 -24.36 12.53
N TYR A 169 -3.86 -23.18 12.49
CA TYR A 169 -2.49 -23.04 11.99
C TYR A 169 -1.47 -22.89 13.12
N SER A 170 -0.24 -23.39 12.88
CA SER A 170 0.84 -23.24 13.86
C SER A 170 1.32 -21.80 13.94
N LEU A 171 1.61 -21.31 15.15
CA LEU A 171 2.08 -19.95 15.39
C LEU A 171 3.32 -19.55 14.57
N PRO A 172 4.35 -20.43 14.42
CA PRO A 172 5.50 -20.12 13.57
C PRO A 172 5.14 -19.87 12.09
N LEU A 173 4.19 -20.64 11.55
CA LEU A 173 3.72 -20.47 10.18
C LEU A 173 3.01 -19.14 10.00
N ILE A 174 2.14 -18.76 10.95
CA ILE A 174 1.44 -17.49 10.94
C ILE A 174 2.43 -16.31 11.03
N ALA A 175 3.43 -16.42 11.90
CA ALA A 175 4.47 -15.41 12.05
C ALA A 175 5.30 -15.25 10.77
N LEU A 176 5.69 -16.35 10.12
CA LEU A 176 6.39 -16.31 8.84
C LEU A 176 5.54 -15.65 7.75
N ALA A 177 4.27 -16.06 7.65
CA ALA A 177 3.32 -15.46 6.70
C ALA A 177 3.17 -13.95 6.92
N ALA A 178 3.08 -13.49 8.17
CA ALA A 178 2.98 -12.07 8.49
C ALA A 178 4.19 -11.25 8.01
N VAL A 179 5.40 -11.81 8.11
CA VAL A 179 6.62 -11.16 7.59
C VAL A 179 6.59 -11.09 6.06
N VAL A 180 6.22 -12.18 5.39
CA VAL A 180 6.09 -12.23 3.92
C VAL A 180 5.01 -11.25 3.43
N PHE A 181 3.86 -11.20 4.10
CA PHE A 181 2.78 -10.28 3.77
C PHE A 181 3.20 -8.82 3.98
N ALA A 182 3.90 -8.51 5.09
CA ALA A 182 4.45 -7.17 5.30
C ALA A 182 5.40 -6.76 4.17
N PHE A 183 6.25 -7.67 3.71
CA PHE A 183 7.15 -7.40 2.58
C PHE A 183 6.38 -7.18 1.27
N ALA A 184 5.38 -8.00 0.96
CA ALA A 184 4.56 -7.87 -0.23
C ALA A 184 3.80 -6.53 -0.26
N GLU A 185 3.18 -6.14 0.87
CA GLU A 185 2.51 -4.85 1.02
C GLU A 185 3.45 -3.67 0.77
N GLU A 186 4.63 -3.70 1.39
CA GLU A 186 5.58 -2.61 1.27
C GLU A 186 6.17 -2.51 -0.14
N MET A 187 6.48 -3.64 -0.77
CA MET A 187 6.93 -3.68 -2.17
C MET A 187 5.89 -3.05 -3.09
N PHE A 188 4.62 -3.43 -2.94
CA PHE A 188 3.54 -2.89 -3.77
C PHE A 188 3.27 -1.42 -3.44
N LEU A 189 2.94 -1.11 -2.17
CA LEU A 189 2.46 0.23 -1.81
C LEU A 189 3.56 1.28 -1.83
N ARG A 190 4.73 1.00 -1.24
CA ARG A 190 5.82 1.97 -1.10
C ARG A 190 6.81 1.84 -2.24
N GLY A 191 7.18 0.61 -2.58
CA GLY A 191 8.14 0.33 -3.64
C GLY A 191 7.63 0.66 -5.05
N LEU A 192 6.33 0.61 -5.29
CA LEU A 192 5.73 0.94 -6.59
C LEU A 192 4.82 2.15 -6.50
N VAL A 193 3.65 2.04 -5.85
CA VAL A 193 2.59 3.06 -5.94
C VAL A 193 3.03 4.40 -5.37
N GLN A 194 3.58 4.43 -4.15
CA GLN A 194 4.04 5.69 -3.54
C GLN A 194 5.20 6.30 -4.31
N GLN A 195 6.12 5.47 -4.80
CA GLN A 195 7.26 5.93 -5.59
C GLN A 195 6.81 6.56 -6.90
N GLN A 196 5.92 5.92 -7.66
CA GLN A 196 5.39 6.47 -8.90
C GLN A 196 4.49 7.68 -8.64
N GLY A 197 3.66 7.62 -7.60
CA GLY A 197 2.82 8.75 -7.19
C GLY A 197 3.63 9.99 -6.81
N SER A 198 4.78 9.84 -6.17
CA SER A 198 5.64 10.96 -5.79
C SER A 198 6.34 11.65 -6.98
N LYS A 199 6.37 11.03 -8.15
CA LYS A 199 6.85 11.65 -9.39
C LYS A 199 5.80 12.57 -10.02
N LEU A 200 4.51 12.29 -9.78
CA LEU A 200 3.38 13.02 -10.36
C LEU A 200 2.82 14.06 -9.39
N PHE A 201 2.73 13.70 -8.13
CA PHE A 201 2.15 14.51 -7.06
C PHE A 201 3.21 14.95 -6.07
N HIS A 202 2.84 15.89 -5.22
CA HIS A 202 3.68 16.20 -4.06
C HIS A 202 3.86 14.92 -3.23
N PRO A 203 5.09 14.58 -2.78
CA PRO A 203 5.36 13.32 -2.08
C PRO A 203 4.49 13.04 -0.85
N ALA A 204 4.04 14.09 -0.13
CA ALA A 204 3.09 13.95 0.97
C ALA A 204 1.69 13.50 0.49
N MET A 205 1.25 13.95 -0.69
CA MET A 205 0.00 13.50 -1.31
C MET A 205 0.09 12.03 -1.71
N ALA A 206 1.23 11.61 -2.28
CA ALA A 206 1.47 10.21 -2.59
C ALA A 206 1.47 9.34 -1.31
N ALA A 207 2.05 9.83 -0.21
CA ALA A 207 2.01 9.16 1.08
C ALA A 207 0.58 9.03 1.62
N PHE A 208 -0.23 10.09 1.50
CA PHE A 208 -1.64 10.05 1.88
C PHE A 208 -2.44 9.06 1.03
N GLY A 209 -2.28 9.09 -0.30
CA GLY A 209 -2.94 8.14 -1.21
C GLY A 209 -2.59 6.69 -0.92
N THR A 210 -1.33 6.39 -0.63
CA THR A 210 -0.92 5.02 -0.26
C THR A 210 -1.38 4.61 1.13
N THR A 211 -1.63 5.55 2.05
CA THR A 211 -2.30 5.27 3.32
C THR A 211 -3.73 4.78 3.08
N ILE A 212 -4.48 5.44 2.20
CA ILE A 212 -5.84 5.01 1.83
C ILE A 212 -5.80 3.62 1.19
N LEU A 213 -4.88 3.37 0.26
CA LEU A 213 -4.74 2.06 -0.36
C LEU A 213 -4.35 0.97 0.65
N TYR A 214 -3.54 1.30 1.66
CA TYR A 214 -3.23 0.37 2.75
C TYR A 214 -4.48 0.01 3.55
N VAL A 215 -5.32 0.98 3.86
CA VAL A 215 -6.61 0.73 4.52
C VAL A 215 -7.48 -0.19 3.67
N LEU A 216 -7.60 0.06 2.36
CA LEU A 216 -8.38 -0.77 1.45
C LEU A 216 -7.87 -2.22 1.39
N LEU A 217 -6.54 -2.44 1.40
CA LEU A 217 -5.95 -3.77 1.46
C LEU A 217 -6.19 -4.47 2.80
N SER A 218 -6.29 -3.69 3.88
CA SER A 218 -6.44 -4.19 5.25
C SER A 218 -7.89 -4.39 5.67
N ILE A 219 -8.87 -3.95 4.86
CA ILE A 219 -10.29 -4.23 5.12
C ILE A 219 -10.49 -5.74 4.94
N ASP A 220 -10.54 -6.42 6.07
CA ASP A 220 -10.81 -7.85 6.11
C ASP A 220 -12.31 -8.10 5.94
N HIS A 221 -12.65 -9.25 5.35
CA HIS A 221 -14.01 -9.67 4.99
C HIS A 221 -15.00 -9.71 6.18
N HIS A 222 -14.55 -9.40 7.39
CA HIS A 222 -15.38 -9.56 8.59
C HIS A 222 -15.46 -8.34 9.51
N THR A 223 -14.63 -7.29 9.39
CA THR A 223 -14.71 -6.17 10.35
C THR A 223 -14.29 -4.82 9.80
N MET A 224 -15.18 -3.83 9.92
CA MET A 224 -14.81 -2.41 9.79
C MET A 224 -13.94 -1.88 10.96
N LEU A 225 -13.78 -2.66 12.01
CA LEU A 225 -12.96 -2.32 13.17
C LEU A 225 -11.45 -2.29 12.86
N SER A 226 -11.04 -2.91 11.76
CA SER A 226 -9.64 -2.86 11.28
C SER A 226 -9.25 -1.48 10.72
N ILE A 227 -10.20 -0.66 10.29
CA ILE A 227 -9.94 0.62 9.60
C ILE A 227 -9.09 1.59 10.44
N PRO A 228 -9.39 1.88 11.74
CA PRO A 228 -8.58 2.80 12.53
C PRO A 228 -7.14 2.32 12.69
N ALA A 229 -6.94 1.03 12.95
CA ALA A 229 -5.61 0.44 13.10
C ALA A 229 -4.84 0.46 11.78
N ALA A 230 -5.50 0.11 10.67
CA ALA A 230 -4.93 0.16 9.32
C ALA A 230 -4.59 1.60 8.90
N LEU A 231 -5.43 2.58 9.25
CA LEU A 231 -5.17 3.99 8.98
C LEU A 231 -3.92 4.47 9.73
N LEU A 232 -3.82 4.15 11.03
CA LEU A 232 -2.68 4.52 11.86
C LEU A 232 -1.39 3.87 11.36
N LEU A 233 -1.40 2.57 11.07
CA LEU A 233 -0.23 1.85 10.56
C LEU A 233 0.12 2.34 9.15
N GLY A 234 -0.86 2.43 8.26
CA GLY A 234 -0.67 2.92 6.90
C GLY A 234 -0.07 4.32 6.85
N ALA A 235 -0.56 5.25 7.68
CA ALA A 235 0.00 6.58 7.81
C ALA A 235 1.45 6.55 8.32
N THR A 236 1.70 5.81 9.40
CA THR A 236 3.05 5.66 9.97
C THR A 236 4.05 5.16 8.92
N LEU A 237 3.71 4.11 8.20
CA LEU A 237 4.56 3.53 7.18
C LEU A 237 4.75 4.46 5.97
N SER A 238 3.66 5.07 5.47
CA SER A 238 3.72 5.95 4.30
C SER A 238 4.53 7.21 4.58
N PHE A 239 4.37 7.84 5.75
CA PHE A 239 5.15 9.00 6.13
C PHE A 239 6.60 8.65 6.49
N THR A 240 6.84 7.47 7.09
CA THR A 240 8.22 6.96 7.31
C THR A 240 8.92 6.79 5.98
N TYR A 241 8.28 6.16 4.99
CA TYR A 241 8.85 6.02 3.66
C TYR A 241 9.06 7.37 2.97
N TYR A 242 8.10 8.28 3.07
CA TYR A 242 8.24 9.65 2.54
C TYR A 242 9.50 10.35 3.08
N LYS A 243 9.79 10.21 4.36
CA LYS A 243 10.95 10.86 5.00
C LYS A 243 12.26 10.13 4.76
N LYS A 244 12.26 8.80 4.76
CA LYS A 244 13.48 7.98 4.79
C LYS A 244 13.80 7.28 3.47
N GLN A 245 12.79 7.09 2.60
CA GLN A 245 12.89 6.35 1.33
C GLN A 245 13.58 4.99 1.49
N ASN A 246 13.23 4.27 2.56
CA ASN A 246 13.84 2.98 2.91
C ASN A 246 12.76 1.92 3.05
N LEU A 247 12.75 0.99 2.08
CA LEU A 247 11.76 -0.07 2.00
C LEU A 247 11.95 -1.11 3.11
N ILE A 248 13.19 -1.47 3.43
CA ILE A 248 13.48 -2.45 4.49
C ILE A 248 13.03 -1.91 5.84
N LEU A 249 13.23 -0.61 6.09
CA LEU A 249 12.78 0.01 7.34
C LEU A 249 11.26 -0.09 7.50
N THR A 250 10.50 0.29 6.45
CA THR A 250 9.03 0.21 6.52
C THR A 250 8.54 -1.23 6.60
N THR A 251 9.16 -2.16 5.88
CA THR A 251 8.88 -3.61 6.02
C THR A 251 9.12 -4.09 7.44
N THR A 252 10.23 -3.69 8.06
CA THR A 252 10.56 -4.09 9.45
C THR A 252 9.52 -3.56 10.43
N ILE A 253 9.08 -2.30 10.29
CA ILE A 253 8.05 -1.69 11.15
C ILE A 253 6.70 -2.41 10.94
N ASN A 254 6.31 -2.68 9.69
CA ASN A 254 5.07 -3.37 9.36
C ASN A 254 5.07 -4.81 9.90
N ALA A 255 6.16 -5.55 9.70
CA ALA A 255 6.32 -6.90 10.24
C ALA A 255 6.26 -6.90 11.78
N ALA A 256 6.94 -5.94 12.43
CA ALA A 256 6.89 -5.80 13.89
C ALA A 256 5.47 -5.54 14.40
N ALA A 257 4.68 -4.72 13.72
CA ALA A 257 3.28 -4.48 14.07
C ALA A 257 2.43 -5.74 13.94
N LYS A 258 2.56 -6.49 12.83
CA LYS A 258 1.83 -7.73 12.61
C LYS A 258 2.22 -8.81 13.63
N LEU A 259 3.51 -8.94 13.93
CA LEU A 259 4.00 -9.90 14.92
C LEU A 259 3.55 -9.56 16.35
N ALA A 260 3.50 -8.27 16.71
CA ALA A 260 2.97 -7.85 18.01
C ALA A 260 1.48 -8.19 18.14
N TYR A 261 0.68 -7.93 17.11
CA TYR A 261 -0.73 -8.32 17.07
C TYR A 261 -0.90 -9.84 17.26
N ILE A 262 -0.16 -10.65 16.49
CA ILE A 262 -0.21 -12.12 16.56
C ILE A 262 0.23 -12.63 17.95
N GLY A 263 1.28 -12.05 18.52
CA GLY A 263 1.77 -12.41 19.85
C GLY A 263 0.75 -12.15 20.95
N LEU A 264 0.04 -11.01 20.89
CA LEU A 264 -1.02 -10.68 21.83
C LEU A 264 -2.22 -11.62 21.68
N VAL A 265 -2.64 -11.91 20.44
CA VAL A 265 -3.70 -12.91 20.17
C VAL A 265 -3.31 -14.27 20.73
N ALA A 266 -2.10 -14.75 20.46
CA ALA A 266 -1.62 -16.04 20.96
C ALA A 266 -1.60 -16.09 22.49
N THR A 267 -1.26 -14.97 23.13
CA THR A 267 -1.15 -14.90 24.61
C THR A 267 -2.52 -14.86 25.30
N PHE A 268 -3.50 -14.14 24.71
CA PHE A 268 -4.76 -13.83 25.41
C PHE A 268 -6.00 -14.56 24.87
N ILE A 269 -5.93 -15.11 23.67
CA ILE A 269 -7.09 -15.76 23.02
C ILE A 269 -6.89 -17.27 22.89
N LEU A 270 -5.66 -17.75 22.65
CA LEU A 270 -5.39 -19.18 22.43
C LEU A 270 -5.03 -19.94 23.71
N ARG A 271 -5.08 -19.26 24.86
CA ARG A 271 -5.03 -19.89 26.19
C ARG A 271 -6.44 -20.18 26.72
#